data_bbb74ff14efd14a5d33fb46d5a33e36f
#
_entry.id   bbb74ff14efd14a5d33fb46d5a33e36f
#
_cell.length_a   1.000
_cell.length_b   1.000
_cell.length_c   1.000
_cell.angle_alpha   90.00
_cell.angle_beta   90.00
_cell.angle_gamma   90.00
#
_symmetry.space_group_name_H-M   'P 1'
#
loop_
_entity.id
_entity.type
_entity.pdbx_description
1 polymer ?
#
loop_
_entity_poly.entity_id
_entity_poly.type
_entity_poly.pdbx_seq_one_letter_code
_entity_poly.pdbx_strand_id
1 'polypeptide(L)'
;EDARTAKLRFDIPLLAERLEGATRWAAQQPESAHLPIGYFGASTGSAAALTAAARQPDRIRAIVSRGGRPDLAKEHLAGVRAPTIFIVGGEDLLVVNFNQAARSRMTATSHLEIIPGAGHLFEEPGAMQRVSQLARDWFLRYLARDNNAT
;
A
#
# COMPACT_ATOMS: atom_id res chain seq x y z
N GLU A 1 4.18 -14.59 -20.73
CA GLU A 1 5.59 -14.19 -20.53
C GLU A 1 5.96 -14.25 -19.05
N ASP A 2 5.18 -13.70 -18.16
CA ASP A 2 5.48 -13.69 -16.71
C ASP A 2 5.62 -15.09 -16.09
N ALA A 3 4.83 -16.07 -16.55
CA ALA A 3 4.93 -17.45 -16.10
C ALA A 3 6.32 -18.10 -16.40
N ARG A 4 7.05 -17.58 -17.40
CA ARG A 4 8.38 -18.08 -17.78
C ARG A 4 9.52 -17.30 -17.14
N THR A 5 9.37 -16.00 -16.95
CA THR A 5 10.47 -15.11 -16.56
C THR A 5 10.28 -14.43 -15.22
N ALA A 6 9.07 -14.42 -14.66
CA ALA A 6 8.66 -13.66 -13.49
C ALA A 6 8.97 -12.14 -13.60
N LYS A 7 9.38 -11.65 -14.78
CA LYS A 7 9.89 -10.30 -15.00
C LYS A 7 8.84 -9.23 -14.73
N LEU A 8 7.60 -9.46 -15.15
CA LEU A 8 6.54 -8.45 -15.06
C LEU A 8 6.09 -8.16 -13.63
N ARG A 9 6.17 -9.16 -12.72
CA ARG A 9 5.81 -8.99 -11.30
C ARG A 9 6.81 -8.14 -10.51
N PHE A 10 8.00 -7.91 -11.07
CA PHE A 10 9.04 -7.05 -10.49
C PHE A 10 9.23 -5.74 -11.26
N ASP A 11 8.45 -5.50 -12.32
CA ASP A 11 8.45 -4.25 -13.07
C ASP A 11 7.55 -3.23 -12.34
N ILE A 12 8.11 -2.57 -11.34
CA ILE A 12 7.37 -1.61 -10.51
C ILE A 12 6.79 -0.45 -11.33
N PRO A 13 7.53 0.16 -12.30
CA PRO A 13 6.96 1.18 -13.18
C PRO A 13 5.71 0.71 -13.93
N LEU A 14 5.75 -0.48 -14.51
CA LEU A 14 4.60 -1.07 -15.23
C LEU A 14 3.42 -1.34 -14.29
N LEU A 15 3.69 -1.90 -13.10
CA LEU A 15 2.63 -2.18 -12.12
C LEU A 15 1.98 -0.89 -11.63
N ALA A 16 2.78 0.15 -11.39
CA ALA A 16 2.28 1.47 -10.99
C ALA A 16 1.41 2.10 -12.09
N GLU A 17 1.86 2.06 -13.35
CA GLU A 17 1.09 2.58 -14.50
C GLU A 17 -0.27 1.87 -14.66
N ARG A 18 -0.30 0.55 -14.50
CA ARG A 18 -1.55 -0.23 -14.52
C ARG A 18 -2.50 0.17 -13.39
N LEU A 19 -1.97 0.37 -12.19
CA LEU A 19 -2.76 0.81 -11.04
C LEU A 19 -3.30 2.23 -11.24
N GLU A 20 -2.50 3.14 -11.79
CA GLU A 20 -2.93 4.48 -12.17
C GLU A 20 -4.05 4.44 -13.24
N GLY A 21 -3.93 3.54 -14.22
CA GLY A 21 -4.96 3.31 -15.24
C GLY A 21 -6.28 2.85 -14.63
N ALA A 22 -6.23 1.86 -13.72
CA ALA A 22 -7.41 1.39 -13.00
C ALA A 22 -8.04 2.49 -12.13
N THR A 23 -7.22 3.32 -11.50
CA THR A 23 -7.67 4.46 -10.70
C THR A 23 -8.39 5.50 -11.54
N ARG A 24 -7.84 5.85 -12.71
CA ARG A 24 -8.49 6.77 -13.66
C ARG A 24 -9.81 6.21 -14.15
N TRP A 25 -9.84 4.92 -14.48
CA TRP A 25 -11.06 4.25 -14.91
C TRP A 25 -12.14 4.30 -13.81
N ALA A 26 -11.81 3.91 -12.57
CA ALA A 26 -12.76 3.94 -11.45
C ALA A 26 -13.30 5.35 -11.17
N ALA A 27 -12.48 6.39 -11.34
CA ALA A 27 -12.89 7.78 -11.17
C ALA A 27 -13.85 8.28 -12.27
N GLN A 28 -14.02 7.55 -13.36
CA GLN A 28 -14.93 7.88 -14.46
C GLN A 28 -16.25 7.10 -14.41
N GLN A 29 -16.35 6.06 -13.56
CA GLN A 29 -17.58 5.28 -13.47
C GLN A 29 -18.60 5.99 -12.56
N PRO A 30 -19.87 6.12 -12.95
CA PRO A 30 -20.90 6.78 -12.14
C PRO A 30 -21.02 6.21 -10.72
N GLU A 31 -20.84 4.90 -10.58
CA GLU A 31 -20.97 4.17 -9.32
C GLU A 31 -19.81 4.42 -8.35
N SER A 32 -18.61 4.79 -8.83
CA SER A 32 -17.41 4.93 -8.01
C SER A 32 -16.74 6.30 -8.10
N ALA A 33 -17.10 7.15 -9.05
CA ALA A 33 -16.47 8.47 -9.23
C ALA A 33 -16.51 9.37 -7.98
N HIS A 34 -17.51 9.17 -7.14
CA HIS A 34 -17.74 9.93 -5.91
C HIS A 34 -17.12 9.29 -4.66
N LEU A 35 -16.51 8.11 -4.79
CA LEU A 35 -15.93 7.37 -3.67
C LEU A 35 -14.45 7.74 -3.46
N PRO A 36 -14.00 7.83 -2.20
CA PRO A 36 -12.59 7.97 -1.91
C PRO A 36 -11.84 6.68 -2.28
N ILE A 37 -10.62 6.82 -2.77
CA ILE A 37 -9.80 5.70 -3.24
C ILE A 37 -8.65 5.45 -2.26
N GLY A 38 -8.52 4.20 -1.82
CA GLY A 38 -7.35 3.69 -1.10
C GLY A 38 -6.66 2.58 -1.87
N TYR A 39 -5.37 2.38 -1.62
CA TYR A 39 -4.59 1.30 -2.19
C TYR A 39 -4.26 0.24 -1.16
N PHE A 40 -4.40 -1.03 -1.54
CA PHE A 40 -3.87 -2.16 -0.80
C PHE A 40 -2.81 -2.85 -1.66
N GLY A 41 -1.57 -2.85 -1.21
CA GLY A 41 -0.45 -3.49 -1.91
C GLY A 41 0.22 -4.56 -1.06
N ALA A 42 0.56 -5.69 -1.69
CA ALA A 42 1.32 -6.75 -1.05
C ALA A 42 2.64 -6.99 -1.78
N SER A 43 3.74 -7.24 -1.05
CA SER A 43 5.06 -7.48 -1.61
C SER A 43 5.45 -6.39 -2.63
N THR A 44 5.75 -6.73 -3.89
CA THR A 44 6.03 -5.78 -4.98
C THR A 44 4.85 -4.86 -5.29
N GLY A 45 3.62 -5.32 -5.07
CA GLY A 45 2.41 -4.50 -5.20
C GLY A 45 2.36 -3.30 -4.24
N SER A 46 3.03 -3.40 -3.09
CA SER A 46 3.21 -2.27 -2.18
C SER A 46 4.05 -1.16 -2.80
N ALA A 47 5.16 -1.50 -3.46
CA ALA A 47 5.99 -0.53 -4.17
C ALA A 47 5.21 0.15 -5.31
N ALA A 48 4.44 -0.62 -6.07
CA ALA A 48 3.58 -0.09 -7.12
C ALA A 48 2.52 0.88 -6.56
N ALA A 49 1.88 0.52 -5.44
CA ALA A 49 0.89 1.37 -4.76
C ALA A 49 1.49 2.70 -4.29
N LEU A 50 2.67 2.66 -3.66
CA LEU A 50 3.39 3.85 -3.21
C LEU A 50 3.82 4.73 -4.38
N THR A 51 4.36 4.12 -5.45
CA THR A 51 4.77 4.83 -6.66
C THR A 51 3.58 5.51 -7.34
N ALA A 52 2.48 4.79 -7.53
CA ALA A 52 1.28 5.33 -8.14
C ALA A 52 0.64 6.44 -7.29
N ALA A 53 0.63 6.29 -5.96
CA ALA A 53 0.13 7.30 -5.05
C ALA A 53 0.98 8.57 -5.06
N ALA A 54 2.31 8.46 -5.13
CA ALA A 54 3.21 9.61 -5.25
C ALA A 54 2.97 10.40 -6.55
N ARG A 55 2.60 9.71 -7.64
CA ARG A 55 2.28 10.34 -8.93
C ARG A 55 0.86 10.95 -8.98
N GLN A 56 -0.01 10.56 -8.05
CA GLN A 56 -1.40 11.04 -7.95
C GLN A 56 -1.72 11.47 -6.50
N PRO A 57 -0.97 12.43 -5.92
CA PRO A 57 -0.97 12.69 -4.48
C PRO A 57 -2.31 13.16 -3.92
N ASP A 58 -3.16 13.75 -4.75
CA ASP A 58 -4.45 14.28 -4.31
C ASP A 58 -5.61 13.28 -4.51
N ARG A 59 -5.37 12.15 -5.20
CA ARG A 59 -6.39 11.14 -5.47
C ARG A 59 -6.46 10.04 -4.44
N ILE A 60 -5.33 9.67 -3.87
CA ILE A 60 -5.23 8.50 -3.00
C ILE A 60 -5.31 8.97 -1.55
N ARG A 61 -6.27 8.43 -0.81
CA ARG A 61 -6.60 8.86 0.55
C ARG A 61 -5.98 7.99 1.64
N ALA A 62 -5.63 6.75 1.32
CA ALA A 62 -5.01 5.82 2.26
C ALA A 62 -4.24 4.72 1.54
N ILE A 63 -3.18 4.20 2.17
CA ILE A 63 -2.42 3.06 1.66
C ILE A 63 -2.26 2.03 2.77
N VAL A 64 -2.48 0.77 2.43
CA VAL A 64 -2.11 -0.40 3.23
C VAL A 64 -1.05 -1.19 2.49
N SER A 65 0.08 -1.41 3.12
CA SER A 65 1.20 -2.22 2.63
C SER A 65 1.33 -3.48 3.47
N ARG A 66 1.09 -4.65 2.90
CA ARG A 66 1.22 -5.95 3.58
C ARG A 66 2.46 -6.69 3.11
N GLY A 67 3.40 -6.99 4.03
CA GLY A 67 4.67 -7.65 3.69
C GLY A 67 5.37 -6.96 2.52
N GLY A 68 5.29 -5.63 2.49
CA GLY A 68 5.62 -4.83 1.32
C GLY A 68 7.11 -4.66 1.10
N ARG A 69 7.47 -4.38 -0.16
CA ARG A 69 8.80 -4.00 -0.60
C ARG A 69 8.86 -2.50 -0.95
N PRO A 70 8.63 -1.60 0.06
CA PRO A 70 8.59 -0.16 -0.18
C PRO A 70 9.96 0.39 -0.63
N ASP A 71 11.05 -0.33 -0.35
CA ASP A 71 12.39 -0.03 -0.85
C ASP A 71 12.45 0.07 -2.38
N LEU A 72 11.59 -0.68 -3.10
CA LEU A 72 11.50 -0.63 -4.56
C LEU A 72 10.77 0.61 -5.09
N ALA A 73 10.07 1.36 -4.25
CA ALA A 73 9.48 2.65 -4.62
C ALA A 73 10.49 3.81 -4.64
N LYS A 74 11.68 3.62 -4.05
CA LYS A 74 12.86 4.50 -4.16
C LYS A 74 12.54 5.97 -3.85
N GLU A 75 12.82 6.85 -4.83
CA GLU A 75 12.62 8.31 -4.74
C GLU A 75 11.14 8.72 -4.62
N HIS A 76 10.21 7.87 -5.01
CA HIS A 76 8.78 8.17 -4.93
C HIS A 76 8.26 8.27 -3.49
N LEU A 77 8.95 7.66 -2.51
CA LEU A 77 8.50 7.65 -1.10
C LEU A 77 8.25 9.04 -0.53
N ALA A 78 9.12 10.01 -0.83
CA ALA A 78 8.98 11.38 -0.36
C ALA A 78 7.77 12.12 -0.96
N GLY A 79 7.29 11.68 -2.13
CA GLY A 79 6.13 12.26 -2.81
C GLY A 79 4.78 11.69 -2.37
N VAL A 80 4.77 10.62 -1.57
CA VAL A 80 3.53 10.04 -1.05
C VAL A 80 2.92 10.98 -0.02
N ARG A 81 1.67 11.39 -0.24
CA ARG A 81 0.89 12.21 0.71
C ARG A 81 -0.13 11.41 1.50
N ALA A 82 -0.56 10.28 0.96
CA ALA A 82 -1.57 9.43 1.59
C ALA A 82 -1.03 8.81 2.89
N PRO A 83 -1.80 8.85 4.00
CA PRO A 83 -1.50 8.09 5.20
C PRO A 83 -1.29 6.62 4.87
N THR A 84 -0.19 6.05 5.35
CA THR A 84 0.25 4.69 5.00
C THR A 84 0.47 3.83 6.23
N ILE A 85 -0.14 2.64 6.28
CA ILE A 85 0.22 1.61 7.24
C ILE A 85 1.03 0.51 6.56
N PHE A 86 2.17 0.18 7.17
CA PHE A 86 3.01 -0.96 6.81
C PHE A 86 2.75 -2.09 7.81
N ILE A 87 2.32 -3.26 7.32
CA ILE A 87 2.04 -4.45 8.13
C ILE A 87 3.05 -5.51 7.71
N VAL A 88 3.90 -5.93 8.65
CA VAL A 88 5.02 -6.84 8.36
C VAL A 88 5.03 -7.99 9.36
N GLY A 89 5.35 -9.19 8.89
CA GLY A 89 5.57 -10.34 9.77
C GLY A 89 6.89 -10.19 10.53
N GLY A 90 6.86 -10.47 11.83
CA GLY A 90 8.02 -10.32 12.71
C GLY A 90 9.18 -11.24 12.39
N GLU A 91 8.93 -12.38 11.74
CA GLU A 91 9.95 -13.33 11.32
C GLU A 91 10.61 -12.93 9.98
N ASP A 92 10.03 -11.97 9.26
CA ASP A 92 10.59 -11.44 7.99
C ASP A 92 11.47 -10.22 8.25
N LEU A 93 12.61 -10.45 8.96
CA LEU A 93 13.50 -9.40 9.44
C LEU A 93 14.02 -8.48 8.33
N LEU A 94 14.27 -9.02 7.14
CA LEU A 94 14.72 -8.22 6.00
C LEU A 94 13.65 -7.22 5.56
N VAL A 95 12.41 -7.68 5.47
CA VAL A 95 11.27 -6.82 5.09
C VAL A 95 10.94 -5.83 6.21
N VAL A 96 11.08 -6.20 7.49
CA VAL A 96 10.99 -5.26 8.62
C VAL A 96 11.95 -4.09 8.41
N ASN A 97 13.23 -4.37 8.13
CA ASN A 97 14.25 -3.34 7.90
C ASN A 97 13.92 -2.45 6.70
N PHE A 98 13.46 -3.02 5.58
CA PHE A 98 13.05 -2.24 4.42
C PHE A 98 11.89 -1.27 4.73
N ASN A 99 10.92 -1.72 5.52
CA ASN A 99 9.78 -0.90 5.90
C ASN A 99 10.14 0.20 6.90
N GLN A 100 11.03 -0.07 7.84
CA GLN A 100 11.58 0.95 8.74
C GLN A 100 12.33 2.05 7.97
N ALA A 101 13.22 1.64 7.06
CA ALA A 101 13.98 2.57 6.22
C ALA A 101 13.07 3.40 5.28
N ALA A 102 12.03 2.78 4.72
CA ALA A 102 11.08 3.50 3.86
C ALA A 102 10.30 4.56 4.64
N ARG A 103 9.84 4.25 5.85
CA ARG A 103 9.16 5.22 6.72
C ARG A 103 9.98 6.47 7.00
N SER A 104 11.27 6.33 7.25
CA SER A 104 12.15 7.47 7.51
C SER A 104 12.29 8.43 6.33
N ARG A 105 11.93 7.98 5.12
CA ARG A 105 11.96 8.78 3.89
C ARG A 105 10.61 9.40 3.51
N MET A 106 9.55 9.03 4.22
CA MET A 106 8.20 9.56 3.98
C MET A 106 7.95 10.79 4.84
N THR A 107 7.26 11.76 4.27
CA THR A 107 6.76 12.94 5.00
C THR A 107 5.32 12.79 5.46
N ALA A 108 4.56 11.91 4.80
CA ALA A 108 3.18 11.61 5.18
C ALA A 108 3.11 10.81 6.49
N THR A 109 1.95 10.90 7.15
CA THR A 109 1.64 10.05 8.30
C THR A 109 1.85 8.58 7.94
N SER A 110 2.72 7.90 8.69
CA SER A 110 2.99 6.48 8.46
C SER A 110 3.07 5.70 9.77
N HIS A 111 2.55 4.48 9.74
CA HIS A 111 2.58 3.55 10.86
C HIS A 111 3.20 2.22 10.42
N LEU A 112 3.97 1.60 11.30
CA LEU A 112 4.51 0.25 11.10
C LEU A 112 3.96 -0.66 12.20
N GLU A 113 3.26 -1.69 11.78
CA GLU A 113 2.77 -2.76 12.65
C GLU A 113 3.54 -4.03 12.33
N ILE A 114 4.19 -4.59 13.33
CA ILE A 114 4.91 -5.86 13.23
C ILE A 114 4.05 -6.92 13.91
N ILE A 115 3.66 -7.97 13.16
CA ILE A 115 2.88 -9.09 13.70
C ILE A 115 3.85 -10.14 14.23
N PRO A 116 3.96 -10.32 15.56
CA PRO A 116 4.89 -11.26 16.14
C PRO A 116 4.66 -12.70 15.65
N GLY A 117 5.72 -13.43 15.35
CA GLY A 117 5.68 -14.82 14.90
C GLY A 117 5.16 -15.05 13.49
N ALA A 118 4.71 -14.00 12.80
CA ALA A 118 4.25 -14.14 11.41
C ALA A 118 5.42 -14.05 10.42
N GLY A 119 5.38 -14.91 9.40
CA GLY A 119 6.29 -14.88 8.26
C GLY A 119 5.78 -13.95 7.15
N HIS A 120 6.46 -14.00 5.98
CA HIS A 120 6.15 -13.14 4.83
C HIS A 120 4.73 -13.31 4.29
N LEU A 121 4.20 -14.53 4.32
CA LEU A 121 2.88 -14.85 3.75
C LEU A 121 1.74 -14.76 4.77
N PHE A 122 2.05 -14.60 6.07
CA PHE A 122 1.06 -14.52 7.16
C PHE A 122 0.18 -15.78 7.24
N GLU A 123 0.78 -16.95 7.06
CA GLU A 123 0.09 -18.25 7.07
C GLU A 123 -0.19 -18.78 8.49
N GLU A 124 0.46 -18.19 9.49
CA GLU A 124 0.33 -18.56 10.88
C GLU A 124 -1.09 -18.28 11.41
N PRO A 125 -1.62 -19.10 12.33
CA PRO A 125 -2.96 -18.92 12.84
C PRO A 125 -3.21 -17.51 13.39
N GLY A 126 -4.24 -16.85 12.89
CA GLY A 126 -4.62 -15.50 13.31
C GLY A 126 -3.84 -14.36 12.63
N ALA A 127 -2.72 -14.63 11.96
CA ALA A 127 -1.90 -13.59 11.35
C ALA A 127 -2.67 -12.81 10.25
N MET A 128 -3.30 -13.51 9.33
CA MET A 128 -4.08 -12.88 8.26
C MET A 128 -5.34 -12.16 8.78
N GLN A 129 -5.98 -12.68 9.83
CA GLN A 129 -7.08 -11.98 10.51
C GLN A 129 -6.60 -10.64 11.08
N ARG A 130 -5.41 -10.63 11.70
CA ARG A 130 -4.83 -9.37 12.23
C ARG A 130 -4.54 -8.39 11.11
N VAL A 131 -3.97 -8.84 9.98
CA VAL A 131 -3.78 -8.01 8.78
C VAL A 131 -5.10 -7.38 8.33
N SER A 132 -6.15 -8.20 8.22
CA SER A 132 -7.47 -7.72 7.76
C SER A 132 -8.08 -6.69 8.70
N GLN A 133 -7.96 -6.87 10.02
CA GLN A 133 -8.43 -5.91 11.01
C GLN A 133 -7.68 -4.57 10.89
N LEU A 134 -6.34 -4.60 10.83
CA LEU A 134 -5.52 -3.42 10.69
C LEU A 134 -5.82 -2.64 9.40
N ALA A 135 -5.96 -3.36 8.28
CA ALA A 135 -6.30 -2.76 7.00
C ALA A 135 -7.68 -2.11 7.02
N ARG A 136 -8.69 -2.83 7.56
CA ARG A 136 -10.05 -2.31 7.73
C ARG A 136 -10.04 -1.02 8.56
N ASP A 137 -9.40 -1.05 9.73
CA ASP A 137 -9.41 0.08 10.66
C ASP A 137 -8.68 1.29 10.06
N TRP A 138 -7.60 1.05 9.30
CA TRP A 138 -6.89 2.09 8.57
C TRP A 138 -7.77 2.73 7.49
N PHE A 139 -8.42 1.91 6.68
CA PHE A 139 -9.32 2.43 5.64
C PHE A 139 -10.54 3.14 6.22
N LEU A 140 -11.16 2.62 7.27
CA LEU A 140 -12.27 3.30 7.94
C LEU A 140 -11.85 4.68 8.47
N ARG A 141 -10.63 4.80 8.99
CA ARG A 141 -10.11 6.07 9.50
C ARG A 141 -9.88 7.12 8.40
N TYR A 142 -9.37 6.73 7.25
CA TYR A 142 -8.90 7.67 6.23
C TYR A 142 -9.75 7.74 4.96
N LEU A 143 -10.65 6.76 4.73
CA LEU A 143 -11.63 6.80 3.65
C LEU A 143 -13.02 7.23 4.11
N ALA A 144 -13.27 7.40 5.41
CA ALA A 144 -14.52 8.01 5.87
C ALA A 144 -14.65 9.40 5.23
N ARG A 145 -15.82 9.71 4.70
CA ARG A 145 -16.13 11.07 4.23
C ARG A 145 -16.09 11.98 5.44
N ASP A 146 -15.46 13.14 5.31
CA ASP A 146 -15.60 14.21 6.28
C ASP A 146 -17.10 14.59 6.28
N ASN A 147 -17.86 14.10 7.28
CA ASN A 147 -19.27 14.47 7.49
C ASN A 147 -19.42 15.94 7.95
N ASN A 148 -18.38 16.76 7.83
CA ASN A 148 -18.35 18.17 8.25
C ASN A 148 -18.30 19.15 7.08
N ALA A 149 -18.88 18.80 5.93
CA ALA A 149 -19.14 19.77 4.85
C ALA A 149 -20.65 20.08 4.81
N THR A 150 -21.10 20.84 5.79
CA THR A 150 -22.36 21.62 5.74
C THR A 150 -22.05 23.08 5.99
#